data_8610e896bd1f24265ee8760e06aed610
#
_entry.id   8610e896bd1f24265ee8760e06aed610
#
_cell.length_a   1.000
_cell.length_b   1.000
_cell.length_c   1.000
_cell.angle_alpha   90.00
_cell.angle_beta   90.00
_cell.angle_gamma   90.00
#
_symmetry.space_group_name_H-M   'P 1'
#
loop_
_entity.id
_entity.type
_entity.pdbx_description
1 polymer ?
#
loop_
_entity_poly.entity_id
_entity_poly.type
_entity_poly.pdbx_seq_one_letter_code
_entity_poly.pdbx_strand_id
1 'polypeptide(L)'
;MRTKSKSTLDMSHNEWLLDRQKGIGGSDVATILGLNKWKSAYQLWLEKTGQITLDDNAGEAAYWGTALEPLVANRFSEVTGKKVRRRNRVFEHPLHPFLRANIDRDIIGEEAILECKTANQFLAKEWEGDEIPLQYICQVQHYMNVLNKDYAYFAVLIGGQRFLWKRIDRDQELIDTITERLVEFWEENVVKGVAPEIDGSDATSEFLRSQY
;
A
#
# COMPACT_ATOMS: atom_id res chain seq x y z
N MET A 1 20.15 -11.50 1.73
CA MET A 1 19.19 -12.58 1.32
C MET A 1 18.42 -12.12 0.09
N ARG A 2 18.02 -13.04 -0.79
CA ARG A 2 17.28 -12.67 -2.02
C ARG A 2 15.79 -12.61 -1.72
N THR A 3 15.12 -11.50 -2.05
CA THR A 3 13.67 -11.33 -1.93
C THR A 3 12.94 -12.39 -2.79
N LYS A 4 12.08 -13.18 -2.16
CA LYS A 4 11.21 -14.12 -2.88
C LYS A 4 10.07 -13.35 -3.54
N SER A 5 9.53 -13.90 -4.64
CA SER A 5 8.37 -13.28 -5.28
C SER A 5 7.54 -14.31 -6.06
N LYS A 6 6.23 -14.06 -6.14
CA LYS A 6 5.23 -14.85 -6.84
C LYS A 6 4.59 -14.04 -7.95
N SER A 7 4.40 -14.64 -9.14
CA SER A 7 3.68 -13.99 -10.26
C SER A 7 2.20 -13.80 -9.91
N THR A 8 1.64 -12.67 -10.32
CA THR A 8 0.20 -12.39 -10.21
C THR A 8 -0.51 -12.40 -11.57
N LEU A 9 0.22 -12.66 -12.66
CA LEU A 9 -0.33 -12.59 -14.04
C LEU A 9 -1.48 -13.56 -14.28
N ASP A 10 -1.38 -14.76 -13.73
CA ASP A 10 -2.33 -15.85 -13.97
C ASP A 10 -3.27 -16.08 -12.77
N MET A 11 -3.24 -15.18 -11.77
CA MET A 11 -4.15 -15.27 -10.63
C MET A 11 -5.54 -14.82 -11.03
N SER A 12 -6.53 -15.63 -10.72
CA SER A 12 -7.92 -15.18 -10.69
C SER A 12 -8.11 -14.15 -9.56
N HIS A 13 -9.16 -13.37 -9.64
CA HIS A 13 -9.50 -12.39 -8.61
C HIS A 13 -9.63 -13.02 -7.21
N ASN A 14 -10.31 -14.16 -7.11
CA ASN A 14 -10.45 -14.88 -5.85
C ASN A 14 -9.12 -15.39 -5.29
N GLU A 15 -8.24 -15.92 -6.14
CA GLU A 15 -6.90 -16.34 -5.72
C GLU A 15 -6.08 -15.15 -5.21
N TRP A 16 -6.20 -13.99 -5.85
CA TRP A 16 -5.54 -12.77 -5.42
C TRP A 16 -6.06 -12.29 -4.06
N LEU A 17 -7.38 -12.33 -3.81
CA LEU A 17 -7.95 -11.99 -2.50
C LEU A 17 -7.45 -12.95 -1.40
N LEU A 18 -7.47 -14.26 -1.66
CA LEU A 18 -6.95 -15.26 -0.73
C LEU A 18 -5.43 -15.10 -0.49
N ASP A 19 -4.68 -14.67 -1.50
CA ASP A 19 -3.26 -14.40 -1.33
C ASP A 19 -3.01 -13.18 -0.46
N ARG A 20 -3.84 -12.14 -0.56
CA ARG A 20 -3.78 -10.94 0.30
C ARG A 20 -4.00 -11.24 1.79
N GLN A 21 -4.76 -12.27 2.15
CA GLN A 21 -4.95 -12.69 3.54
C GLN A 21 -3.66 -13.23 4.18
N LYS A 22 -2.73 -13.73 3.37
CA LYS A 22 -1.50 -14.41 3.84
C LYS A 22 -0.37 -13.46 4.24
N GLY A 23 -0.61 -12.16 4.28
CA GLY A 23 0.42 -11.20 4.66
C GLY A 23 -0.11 -9.76 4.71
N ILE A 24 0.79 -8.85 5.08
CA ILE A 24 0.56 -7.42 5.18
C ILE A 24 1.11 -6.77 3.91
N GLY A 25 0.23 -6.19 3.10
CA GLY A 25 0.58 -5.40 1.92
C GLY A 25 0.70 -3.91 2.22
N GLY A 26 1.17 -3.11 1.26
CA GLY A 26 1.38 -1.68 1.47
C GLY A 26 0.13 -0.89 1.86
N SER A 27 -1.05 -1.25 1.35
CA SER A 27 -2.31 -0.61 1.73
C SER A 27 -2.74 -0.94 3.18
N ASP A 28 -2.26 -2.05 3.74
CA ASP A 28 -2.58 -2.46 5.10
C ASP A 28 -1.76 -1.68 6.15
N VAL A 29 -0.59 -1.16 5.74
CA VAL A 29 0.33 -0.43 6.63
C VAL A 29 -0.36 0.76 7.30
N ALA A 30 -1.00 1.61 6.52
CA ALA A 30 -1.71 2.77 7.05
C ALA A 30 -2.83 2.37 8.02
N THR A 31 -3.50 1.26 7.77
CA THR A 31 -4.57 0.73 8.63
C THR A 31 -4.01 0.26 9.98
N ILE A 32 -2.91 -0.49 9.98
CA ILE A 32 -2.27 -0.98 11.22
C ILE A 32 -1.72 0.19 12.05
N LEU A 33 -1.22 1.23 11.41
CA LEU A 33 -0.70 2.43 12.06
C LEU A 33 -1.78 3.44 12.50
N GLY A 34 -3.07 3.16 12.25
CA GLY A 34 -4.16 4.07 12.61
C GLY A 34 -4.25 5.33 11.73
N LEU A 35 -3.62 5.33 10.56
CA LEU A 35 -3.60 6.44 9.61
C LEU A 35 -4.72 6.35 8.54
N ASN A 36 -5.41 5.21 8.47
CA ASN A 36 -6.48 4.99 7.52
C ASN A 36 -7.83 5.41 8.11
N LYS A 37 -8.47 6.41 7.52
CA LYS A 37 -9.78 6.93 7.96
C LYS A 37 -10.96 6.03 7.62
N TRP A 38 -10.77 5.06 6.72
CA TRP A 38 -11.84 4.26 6.13
C TRP A 38 -11.86 2.82 6.63
N LYS A 39 -10.78 2.37 7.26
CA LYS A 39 -10.62 1.00 7.71
C LYS A 39 -9.80 0.93 8.99
N SER A 40 -10.32 0.23 10.00
CA SER A 40 -9.63 0.05 11.28
C SER A 40 -8.75 -1.20 11.31
N ALA A 41 -7.80 -1.24 12.26
CA ALA A 41 -6.99 -2.44 12.50
C ALA A 41 -7.85 -3.65 12.90
N TYR A 42 -8.98 -3.43 13.61
CA TYR A 42 -9.93 -4.48 13.96
C TYR A 42 -10.58 -5.11 12.72
N GLN A 43 -11.07 -4.29 11.79
CA GLN A 43 -11.62 -4.80 10.53
C GLN A 43 -10.57 -5.54 9.70
N LEU A 44 -9.36 -5.00 9.61
CA LEU A 44 -8.26 -5.66 8.92
C LEU A 44 -7.92 -7.02 9.54
N TRP A 45 -7.93 -7.12 10.86
CA TRP A 45 -7.72 -8.37 11.57
C TRP A 45 -8.78 -9.43 11.22
N LEU A 46 -10.06 -9.06 11.21
CA LEU A 46 -11.14 -9.97 10.78
C LEU A 46 -10.93 -10.49 9.35
N GLU A 47 -10.47 -9.63 8.45
CA GLU A 47 -10.13 -10.03 7.08
C GLU A 47 -8.93 -10.99 7.03
N LYS A 48 -7.84 -10.67 7.75
CA LYS A 48 -6.63 -11.50 7.75
C LYS A 48 -6.85 -12.86 8.41
N THR A 49 -7.75 -12.95 9.37
CA THR A 49 -8.12 -14.20 10.04
C THR A 49 -9.26 -14.96 9.34
N GLY A 50 -9.80 -14.43 8.22
CA GLY A 50 -10.86 -15.07 7.46
C GLY A 50 -12.22 -15.08 8.14
N GLN A 51 -12.43 -14.24 9.15
CA GLN A 51 -13.70 -14.11 9.86
C GLN A 51 -14.75 -13.33 9.05
N ILE A 52 -14.29 -12.45 8.17
CA ILE A 52 -15.11 -11.78 7.15
C ILE A 52 -14.48 -11.95 5.78
N THR A 53 -15.31 -11.91 4.74
CA THR A 53 -14.82 -11.90 3.37
C THR A 53 -14.12 -10.58 3.08
N LEU A 54 -12.98 -10.65 2.37
CA LEU A 54 -12.36 -9.44 1.85
C LEU A 54 -13.35 -8.76 0.89
N ASP A 55 -13.84 -7.59 1.29
CA ASP A 55 -14.65 -6.77 0.42
C ASP A 55 -13.73 -6.00 -0.53
N ASP A 56 -13.86 -6.32 -1.80
CA ASP A 56 -13.13 -5.64 -2.87
C ASP A 56 -13.97 -4.53 -3.53
N ASN A 57 -15.08 -4.19 -2.93
CA ASN A 57 -15.92 -3.10 -3.42
C ASN A 57 -15.32 -1.72 -3.04
N ALA A 58 -14.10 -1.50 -3.53
CA ALA A 58 -13.33 -0.29 -3.25
C ALA A 58 -13.92 0.98 -3.94
N GLY A 59 -15.08 0.85 -4.59
CA GLY A 59 -15.83 1.94 -5.20
C GLY A 59 -15.17 2.57 -6.43
N GLU A 60 -15.82 3.60 -6.96
CA GLU A 60 -15.40 4.33 -8.17
C GLU A 60 -13.97 4.89 -8.07
N ALA A 61 -13.57 5.39 -6.90
CA ALA A 61 -12.24 5.97 -6.73
C ALA A 61 -11.11 4.95 -6.97
N ALA A 62 -11.27 3.71 -6.52
CA ALA A 62 -10.29 2.65 -6.74
C ALA A 62 -10.32 2.13 -8.18
N TYR A 63 -11.52 2.03 -8.77
CA TYR A 63 -11.66 1.70 -10.20
C TYR A 63 -10.86 2.69 -11.06
N TRP A 64 -11.09 3.99 -10.88
CA TRP A 64 -10.37 5.02 -11.63
C TRP A 64 -8.88 5.06 -11.29
N GLY A 65 -8.50 4.81 -10.03
CA GLY A 65 -7.10 4.67 -9.65
C GLY A 65 -6.39 3.60 -10.47
N THR A 66 -7.00 2.41 -10.58
CA THR A 66 -6.46 1.29 -11.38
C THR A 66 -6.47 1.59 -12.88
N ALA A 67 -7.56 2.18 -13.40
CA ALA A 67 -7.69 2.47 -14.82
C ALA A 67 -6.70 3.55 -15.30
N LEU A 68 -6.41 4.54 -14.47
CA LEU A 68 -5.52 5.65 -14.78
C LEU A 68 -4.05 5.38 -14.44
N GLU A 69 -3.74 4.37 -13.62
CA GLU A 69 -2.36 4.01 -13.24
C GLU A 69 -1.39 3.95 -14.42
N PRO A 70 -1.71 3.26 -15.55
CA PRO A 70 -0.81 3.21 -16.70
C PRO A 70 -0.54 4.58 -17.33
N LEU A 71 -1.55 5.46 -17.37
CA LEU A 71 -1.41 6.81 -17.93
C LEU A 71 -0.54 7.69 -17.02
N VAL A 72 -0.71 7.59 -15.70
CA VAL A 72 0.10 8.29 -14.71
C VAL A 72 1.57 7.85 -14.79
N ALA A 73 1.82 6.53 -14.91
CA ALA A 73 3.16 5.99 -15.06
C ALA A 73 3.82 6.42 -16.39
N ASN A 74 3.08 6.45 -17.49
CA ASN A 74 3.57 6.93 -18.78
C ASN A 74 3.92 8.42 -18.71
N ARG A 75 3.05 9.23 -18.08
CA ARG A 75 3.33 10.65 -17.91
C ARG A 75 4.57 10.91 -17.08
N PHE A 76 4.81 10.12 -16.03
CA PHE A 76 6.05 10.17 -15.27
C PHE A 76 7.27 9.92 -16.18
N SER A 77 7.22 8.91 -17.04
CA SER A 77 8.31 8.60 -17.96
C SER A 77 8.57 9.72 -18.96
N GLU A 78 7.51 10.34 -19.49
CA GLU A 78 7.61 11.47 -20.43
C GLU A 78 8.33 12.69 -19.81
N VAL A 79 7.92 13.06 -18.59
CA VAL A 79 8.45 14.31 -17.96
C VAL A 79 9.81 14.11 -17.30
N THR A 80 10.17 12.90 -16.92
CA THR A 80 11.44 12.62 -16.22
C THR A 80 12.49 11.97 -17.11
N GLY A 81 12.08 11.42 -18.26
CA GLY A 81 12.96 10.60 -19.12
C GLY A 81 13.27 9.21 -18.54
N LYS A 82 12.74 8.88 -17.35
CA LYS A 82 13.00 7.60 -16.67
C LYS A 82 12.15 6.48 -17.29
N LYS A 83 12.75 5.33 -17.48
CA LYS A 83 12.05 4.15 -17.96
C LYS A 83 11.47 3.36 -16.80
N VAL A 84 10.19 2.98 -16.88
CA VAL A 84 9.49 2.21 -15.84
C VAL A 84 9.04 0.85 -16.38
N ARG A 85 8.88 -0.12 -15.46
CA ARG A 85 8.44 -1.47 -15.81
C ARG A 85 7.46 -2.01 -14.77
N ARG A 86 6.29 -2.47 -15.22
CA ARG A 86 5.34 -3.21 -14.38
C ARG A 86 5.91 -4.58 -14.01
N ARG A 87 5.76 -4.99 -12.77
CA ARG A 87 6.33 -6.27 -12.29
C ARG A 87 5.31 -7.40 -12.25
N ASN A 88 4.04 -7.11 -11.98
CA ASN A 88 2.98 -8.12 -11.80
C ASN A 88 3.41 -9.25 -10.85
N ARG A 89 3.96 -8.89 -9.70
CA ARG A 89 4.47 -9.83 -8.69
C ARG A 89 4.19 -9.31 -7.28
N VAL A 90 3.91 -10.25 -6.39
CA VAL A 90 3.99 -10.03 -4.95
C VAL A 90 5.39 -10.42 -4.50
N PHE A 91 6.05 -9.54 -3.78
CA PHE A 91 7.37 -9.75 -3.19
C PHE A 91 7.22 -10.00 -1.69
N GLU A 92 8.09 -10.82 -1.12
CA GLU A 92 8.11 -11.18 0.30
C GLU A 92 9.41 -10.70 0.94
N HIS A 93 9.28 -10.09 2.13
CA HIS A 93 10.45 -9.66 2.90
C HIS A 93 11.30 -10.87 3.31
N PRO A 94 12.63 -10.79 3.17
CA PRO A 94 13.52 -11.95 3.39
C PRO A 94 13.46 -12.57 4.78
N LEU A 95 13.23 -11.76 5.82
CA LEU A 95 13.17 -12.20 7.22
C LEU A 95 11.72 -12.39 7.71
N HIS A 96 10.78 -11.62 7.16
CA HIS A 96 9.37 -11.64 7.55
C HIS A 96 8.50 -11.88 6.31
N PRO A 97 8.34 -13.12 5.82
CA PRO A 97 7.68 -13.41 4.54
C PRO A 97 6.22 -12.93 4.45
N PHE A 98 5.59 -12.66 5.60
CA PHE A 98 4.25 -12.06 5.67
C PHE A 98 4.25 -10.55 5.38
N LEU A 99 5.38 -9.86 5.43
CA LEU A 99 5.52 -8.48 4.96
C LEU A 99 5.69 -8.50 3.45
N ARG A 100 4.73 -7.94 2.72
CA ARG A 100 4.62 -8.09 1.27
C ARG A 100 4.56 -6.76 0.55
N ALA A 101 5.14 -6.73 -0.64
CA ALA A 101 5.09 -5.59 -1.53
C ALA A 101 4.50 -5.97 -2.89
N ASN A 102 3.55 -5.16 -3.35
CA ASN A 102 3.01 -5.19 -4.69
C ASN A 102 3.13 -3.78 -5.27
N ILE A 103 4.21 -3.54 -6.00
CA ILE A 103 4.58 -2.21 -6.51
C ILE A 103 3.98 -1.95 -7.88
N ASP A 104 3.66 -0.70 -8.17
CA ASP A 104 3.13 -0.31 -9.48
C ASP A 104 4.22 -0.46 -10.56
N ARG A 105 5.40 0.12 -10.35
CA ARG A 105 6.52 0.03 -11.30
C ARG A 105 7.88 -0.04 -10.60
N ASP A 106 8.83 -0.73 -11.25
CA ASP A 106 10.27 -0.55 -11.06
C ASP A 106 10.77 0.60 -11.92
N ILE A 107 11.78 1.32 -11.47
CA ILE A 107 12.58 2.23 -12.30
C ILE A 107 13.73 1.43 -12.92
N ILE A 108 13.82 1.39 -14.23
CA ILE A 108 14.85 0.62 -14.93
C ILE A 108 16.21 1.34 -14.79
N GLY A 109 17.19 0.63 -14.23
CA GLY A 109 18.54 1.17 -14.04
C GLY A 109 18.74 1.93 -12.73
N GLU A 110 17.75 1.94 -11.85
CA GLU A 110 17.82 2.59 -10.53
C GLU A 110 17.32 1.64 -9.43
N GLU A 111 17.87 1.76 -8.22
CA GLU A 111 17.36 1.05 -7.04
C GLU A 111 16.15 1.79 -6.44
N ALA A 112 15.13 1.97 -7.28
CA ALA A 112 13.94 2.75 -6.98
C ALA A 112 12.66 2.11 -7.47
N ILE A 113 11.55 2.54 -6.88
CA ILE A 113 10.19 2.19 -7.29
C ILE A 113 9.40 3.44 -7.65
N LEU A 114 8.33 3.27 -8.40
CA LEU A 114 7.33 4.29 -8.68
C LEU A 114 5.99 3.82 -8.13
N GLU A 115 5.36 4.68 -7.35
CA GLU A 115 3.99 4.56 -6.87
C GLU A 115 3.12 5.60 -7.58
N CYS A 116 2.06 5.14 -8.22
CA CYS A 116 1.12 5.99 -8.96
C CYS A 116 -0.12 6.28 -8.11
N LYS A 117 -0.52 7.53 -8.03
CA LYS A 117 -1.70 7.95 -7.27
C LYS A 117 -2.63 8.82 -8.10
N THR A 118 -3.92 8.65 -7.87
CA THR A 118 -4.94 9.63 -8.26
C THR A 118 -5.49 10.28 -6.99
N ALA A 119 -5.65 11.58 -6.99
CA ALA A 119 -6.17 12.32 -5.86
C ALA A 119 -7.31 13.25 -6.30
N ASN A 120 -8.29 13.42 -5.42
CA ASN A 120 -9.34 14.41 -5.62
C ASN A 120 -8.72 15.82 -5.55
N GLN A 121 -9.26 16.77 -6.32
CA GLN A 121 -8.80 18.16 -6.29
C GLN A 121 -8.89 18.82 -4.91
N PHE A 122 -9.82 18.40 -4.05
CA PHE A 122 -9.94 18.91 -2.68
C PHE A 122 -8.79 18.49 -1.77
N LEU A 123 -8.06 17.42 -2.13
CA LEU A 123 -6.87 16.95 -1.44
C LEU A 123 -5.56 17.51 -2.03
N ALA A 124 -5.66 18.46 -2.97
CA ALA A 124 -4.49 19.04 -3.64
C ALA A 124 -3.48 19.65 -2.65
N LYS A 125 -3.97 20.22 -1.54
CA LYS A 125 -3.13 20.82 -0.50
C LYS A 125 -2.22 19.80 0.19
N GLU A 126 -2.63 18.53 0.30
CA GLU A 126 -1.84 17.47 0.89
C GLU A 126 -0.60 17.10 0.04
N TRP A 127 -0.54 17.62 -1.19
CA TRP A 127 0.52 17.40 -2.16
C TRP A 127 1.28 18.68 -2.54
N GLU A 128 1.05 19.80 -1.83
CA GLU A 128 1.74 21.06 -2.10
C GLU A 128 3.18 21.06 -1.59
N GLY A 129 4.03 21.89 -2.22
CA GLY A 129 5.45 21.95 -1.87
C GLY A 129 6.10 20.57 -1.86
N ASP A 130 6.74 20.22 -0.78
CA ASP A 130 7.37 18.90 -0.57
C ASP A 130 6.49 17.92 0.22
N GLU A 131 5.24 18.32 0.55
CA GLU A 131 4.32 17.51 1.35
C GLU A 131 3.88 16.25 0.61
N ILE A 132 3.90 15.12 1.31
CA ILE A 132 3.35 13.83 0.88
C ILE A 132 2.49 13.31 2.03
N PRO A 133 1.25 12.86 1.78
CA PRO A 133 0.42 12.30 2.85
C PRO A 133 1.10 11.13 3.56
N LEU A 134 1.10 11.17 4.90
CA LEU A 134 1.86 10.25 5.75
C LEU A 134 1.54 8.76 5.46
N GLN A 135 0.26 8.45 5.18
CA GLN A 135 -0.15 7.09 4.83
C GLN A 135 0.59 6.55 3.59
N TYR A 136 0.89 7.40 2.61
CA TYR A 136 1.62 7.00 1.41
C TYR A 136 3.13 6.92 1.66
N ILE A 137 3.67 7.81 2.51
CA ILE A 137 5.07 7.70 2.98
C ILE A 137 5.28 6.32 3.62
N CYS A 138 4.43 5.94 4.58
CA CYS A 138 4.53 4.64 5.25
C CYS A 138 4.39 3.47 4.27
N GLN A 139 3.52 3.57 3.27
CA GLN A 139 3.35 2.57 2.23
C GLN A 139 4.65 2.34 1.44
N VAL A 140 5.27 3.39 0.93
CA VAL A 140 6.48 3.24 0.09
C VAL A 140 7.72 2.91 0.91
N GLN A 141 7.82 3.39 2.16
CA GLN A 141 8.90 2.98 3.08
C GLN A 141 8.82 1.46 3.37
N HIS A 142 7.62 0.93 3.58
CA HIS A 142 7.41 -0.51 3.67
C HIS A 142 7.83 -1.24 2.37
N TYR A 143 7.49 -0.73 1.19
CA TYR A 143 7.92 -1.32 -0.07
C TYR A 143 9.44 -1.29 -0.24
N MET A 144 10.08 -0.16 0.12
CA MET A 144 11.54 -0.04 0.10
C MET A 144 12.19 -1.03 1.07
N ASN A 145 11.57 -1.31 2.22
CA ASN A 145 12.03 -2.33 3.14
C ASN A 145 12.00 -3.74 2.51
N VAL A 146 10.84 -4.15 2.00
CA VAL A 146 10.63 -5.49 1.40
C VAL A 146 11.58 -5.73 0.22
N LEU A 147 11.81 -4.71 -0.62
CA LEU A 147 12.57 -4.80 -1.86
C LEU A 147 14.03 -4.38 -1.74
N ASN A 148 14.43 -3.86 -0.57
CA ASN A 148 15.74 -3.25 -0.33
C ASN A 148 16.07 -2.16 -1.37
N LYS A 149 15.16 -1.18 -1.50
CA LYS A 149 15.30 -0.03 -2.40
C LYS A 149 15.76 1.22 -1.64
N ASP A 150 16.50 2.10 -2.33
CA ASP A 150 17.10 3.28 -1.72
C ASP A 150 16.15 4.48 -1.71
N TYR A 151 15.23 4.56 -2.67
CA TYR A 151 14.26 5.66 -2.79
C TYR A 151 13.04 5.24 -3.60
N ALA A 152 12.01 6.08 -3.54
CA ALA A 152 10.77 5.92 -4.29
C ALA A 152 10.39 7.22 -4.99
N TYR A 153 9.64 7.10 -6.06
CA TYR A 153 8.94 8.21 -6.68
C TYR A 153 7.43 8.04 -6.49
N PHE A 154 6.77 9.16 -6.29
CA PHE A 154 5.33 9.29 -6.47
C PHE A 154 5.04 9.99 -7.79
N ALA A 155 4.14 9.45 -8.58
CA ALA A 155 3.51 10.12 -9.71
C ALA A 155 2.03 10.31 -9.38
N VAL A 156 1.56 11.54 -9.37
CA VAL A 156 0.24 11.87 -8.85
C VAL A 156 -0.56 12.67 -9.87
N LEU A 157 -1.79 12.21 -10.16
CA LEU A 157 -2.77 12.93 -10.96
C LEU A 157 -3.86 13.47 -10.06
N ILE A 158 -3.92 14.78 -9.89
CA ILE A 158 -4.87 15.48 -9.02
C ILE A 158 -6.00 16.04 -9.84
N GLY A 159 -7.24 15.74 -9.47
CA GLY A 159 -8.46 16.22 -10.14
C GLY A 159 -8.55 15.85 -11.62
N GLY A 160 -7.80 14.83 -12.06
CA GLY A 160 -7.74 14.38 -13.45
C GLY A 160 -6.98 15.32 -14.40
N GLN A 161 -6.40 16.41 -13.92
CA GLN A 161 -5.80 17.46 -14.78
C GLN A 161 -4.40 17.90 -14.34
N ARG A 162 -4.10 17.89 -13.06
CA ARG A 162 -2.81 18.34 -12.52
C ARG A 162 -1.92 17.16 -12.25
N PHE A 163 -0.84 17.01 -13.02
CA PHE A 163 0.20 16.02 -12.79
C PHE A 163 1.35 16.62 -12.00
N LEU A 164 1.85 15.87 -11.01
CA LEU A 164 3.10 16.15 -10.31
C LEU A 164 3.83 14.84 -10.00
N TRP A 165 5.11 14.95 -9.69
CA TRP A 165 5.89 13.84 -9.19
C TRP A 165 6.79 14.31 -8.05
N LYS A 166 7.10 13.39 -7.13
CA LYS A 166 7.96 13.64 -5.98
C LYS A 166 8.88 12.46 -5.75
N ARG A 167 10.04 12.73 -5.18
CA ARG A 167 10.98 11.70 -4.70
C ARG A 167 10.97 11.67 -3.18
N ILE A 168 11.07 10.48 -2.63
CA ILE A 168 11.30 10.24 -1.21
C ILE A 168 12.43 9.24 -1.05
N ASP A 169 13.39 9.56 -0.21
CA ASP A 169 14.51 8.68 0.10
C ASP A 169 14.11 7.68 1.21
N ARG A 170 14.85 6.58 1.27
CA ARG A 170 14.72 5.57 2.32
C ARG A 170 14.99 6.19 3.68
N ASP A 171 14.09 6.00 4.62
CA ASP A 171 14.22 6.37 6.02
C ASP A 171 14.26 5.09 6.85
N GLN A 172 15.46 4.70 7.31
CA GLN A 172 15.63 3.45 8.01
C GLN A 172 14.99 3.48 9.40
N GLU A 173 15.02 4.60 10.11
CA GLU A 173 14.40 4.72 11.43
C GLU A 173 12.88 4.57 11.35
N LEU A 174 12.27 5.22 10.36
CA LEU A 174 10.84 5.07 10.09
C LEU A 174 10.51 3.64 9.65
N ILE A 175 11.32 3.02 8.81
CA ILE A 175 11.15 1.62 8.38
C ILE A 175 11.19 0.68 9.58
N ASP A 176 12.13 0.85 10.49
CA ASP A 176 12.27 -0.01 11.66
C ASP A 176 11.03 0.12 12.57
N THR A 177 10.57 1.35 12.81
CA THR A 177 9.36 1.63 13.57
C THR A 177 8.11 1.01 12.92
N ILE A 178 7.94 1.19 11.61
CA ILE A 178 6.83 0.56 10.86
C ILE A 178 6.92 -0.96 10.99
N THR A 179 8.09 -1.53 10.74
CA THR A 179 8.29 -2.99 10.73
C THR A 179 7.94 -3.60 12.09
N GLU A 180 8.38 -2.99 13.18
CA GLU A 180 8.04 -3.44 14.54
C GLU A 180 6.53 -3.53 14.75
N ARG A 181 5.79 -2.48 14.39
CA ARG A 181 4.32 -2.44 14.51
C ARG A 181 3.61 -3.47 13.62
N LEU A 182 4.11 -3.69 12.40
CA LEU A 182 3.55 -4.69 11.50
C LEU A 182 3.81 -6.12 11.98
N VAL A 183 5.00 -6.39 12.52
CA VAL A 183 5.36 -7.69 13.11
C VAL A 183 4.51 -7.95 14.34
N GLU A 184 4.38 -6.98 15.24
CA GLU A 184 3.51 -7.07 16.42
C GLU A 184 2.06 -7.42 16.03
N PHE A 185 1.48 -6.66 15.09
CA PHE A 185 0.13 -6.93 14.60
C PHE A 185 0.00 -8.35 14.02
N TRP A 186 0.96 -8.78 13.23
CA TRP A 186 0.89 -10.11 12.63
C TRP A 186 0.99 -11.22 13.67
N GLU A 187 1.96 -11.15 14.56
CA GLU A 187 2.23 -12.20 15.54
C GLU A 187 1.17 -12.25 16.65
N GLU A 188 0.79 -11.10 17.22
CA GLU A 188 -0.19 -11.07 18.31
C GLU A 188 -1.63 -11.20 17.81
N ASN A 189 -1.99 -10.42 16.78
CA ASN A 189 -3.38 -10.37 16.37
C ASN A 189 -3.70 -11.49 15.38
N VAL A 190 -2.92 -11.67 14.32
CA VAL A 190 -3.26 -12.64 13.28
C VAL A 190 -2.88 -14.06 13.68
N VAL A 191 -1.64 -14.30 14.11
CA VAL A 191 -1.16 -15.66 14.42
C VAL A 191 -1.73 -16.19 15.74
N LYS A 192 -1.69 -15.38 16.80
CA LYS A 192 -2.25 -15.78 18.11
C LYS A 192 -3.76 -15.60 18.20
N GLY A 193 -4.38 -14.89 17.25
CA GLY A 193 -5.83 -14.68 17.22
C GLY A 193 -6.35 -13.69 18.26
N VAL A 194 -5.50 -12.84 18.85
CA VAL A 194 -5.91 -11.80 19.81
C VAL A 194 -6.46 -10.61 19.03
N ALA A 195 -7.73 -10.26 19.24
CA ALA A 195 -8.33 -9.12 18.57
C ALA A 195 -7.61 -7.80 18.94
N PRO A 196 -7.32 -6.92 17.98
CA PRO A 196 -6.86 -5.57 18.28
C PRO A 196 -7.91 -4.81 19.12
N GLU A 197 -7.46 -3.82 19.88
CA GLU A 197 -8.38 -2.94 20.57
C GLU A 197 -9.32 -2.21 19.60
N ILE A 198 -10.58 -2.06 20.01
CA ILE A 198 -11.56 -1.26 19.29
C ILE A 198 -11.23 0.20 19.57
N ASP A 199 -10.73 0.91 18.59
CA ASP A 199 -10.17 2.25 18.71
C ASP A 199 -11.21 3.39 18.78
N GLY A 200 -12.51 3.08 18.71
CA GLY A 200 -13.59 4.06 18.73
C GLY A 200 -13.63 5.02 17.53
N SER A 201 -12.82 4.77 16.49
CA SER A 201 -12.80 5.57 15.27
C SER A 201 -14.13 5.51 14.51
N ASP A 202 -14.36 6.50 13.64
CA ASP A 202 -15.52 6.50 12.74
C ASP A 202 -15.53 5.23 11.87
N ALA A 203 -14.36 4.81 11.37
CA ALA A 203 -14.22 3.59 10.58
C ALA A 203 -14.68 2.33 11.34
N THR A 204 -14.26 2.19 12.61
CA THR A 204 -14.72 1.08 13.45
C THR A 204 -16.23 1.18 13.72
N SER A 205 -16.73 2.36 14.03
CA SER A 205 -18.15 2.59 14.31
C SER A 205 -19.05 2.30 13.11
N GLU A 206 -18.66 2.74 11.91
CA GLU A 206 -19.36 2.45 10.66
C GLU A 206 -19.33 0.96 10.31
N PHE A 207 -18.18 0.32 10.47
CA PHE A 207 -18.03 -1.11 10.25
C PHE A 207 -18.95 -1.90 11.18
N LEU A 208 -18.94 -1.64 12.48
CA LEU A 208 -19.80 -2.35 13.43
C LEU A 208 -21.30 -2.15 13.12
N ARG A 209 -21.73 -0.93 12.76
CA ARG A 209 -23.13 -0.68 12.33
C ARG A 209 -23.50 -1.44 11.06
N SER A 210 -22.58 -1.70 10.16
CA SER A 210 -22.86 -2.46 8.93
C SER A 210 -23.03 -3.96 9.16
N GLN A 211 -22.63 -4.49 10.33
CA GLN A 211 -22.74 -5.90 10.70
C GLN A 211 -24.08 -6.21 11.43
N TYR A 212 -24.83 -5.18 11.86
CA TYR A 212 -26.12 -5.28 12.54
C TYR A 212 -27.23 -4.56 11.77
#